data_fadcafa3ab3053dca445adb81aa269cc
#
_entry.id   fadcafa3ab3053dca445adb81aa269cc
#
_cell.length_a   1.000
_cell.length_b   1.000
_cell.length_c   1.000
_cell.angle_alpha   90.00
_cell.angle_beta   90.00
_cell.angle_gamma   90.00
#
_symmetry.space_group_name_H-M   'P 1'
#
loop_
_entity.id
_entity.type
_entity.pdbx_description
1 polymer ?
#
loop_
_entity_poly.entity_id
_entity_poly.type
_entity_poly.pdbx_seq_one_letter_code
_entity_poly.pdbx_strand_id
1 'polypeptide(L)'
;MKHTFGAACVAAMLAFAGSAQASALEQFKTFVSGTKSARGEFSQQQVRASAGKVAPVSTGTFVFARPGKFVWTYQKPYEQLLQADGDTLYIFDKDLNQVTTKKLGNALGSSPAAILFGSNDLEKNFTLSEAGTRDGLEWLDAKPKNKDTSFEQISIGLKNGVPEAMDLKDAFGQTSKLKFTNFQRNPTLAANFFKFEVPKGADVSNQ
;
A
#
# COMPACT_ATOMS: atom_id res chain seq x y z
N MET A 1 -34.09 67.96 25.94
CA MET A 1 -33.07 67.49 25.00
C MET A 1 -32.26 66.39 25.68
N LYS A 2 -32.52 65.13 25.40
CA LYS A 2 -31.75 63.95 25.87
C LYS A 2 -31.56 63.02 24.70
N HIS A 3 -30.34 62.96 24.19
CA HIS A 3 -29.95 62.09 23.09
C HIS A 3 -29.52 60.72 23.66
N THR A 4 -30.25 59.68 23.36
CA THR A 4 -29.87 58.29 23.66
C THR A 4 -29.12 57.70 22.46
N PHE A 5 -27.83 57.45 22.62
CA PHE A 5 -26.99 56.70 21.68
C PHE A 5 -27.28 55.22 21.87
N GLY A 6 -27.84 54.58 20.86
CA GLY A 6 -27.97 53.11 20.79
C GLY A 6 -26.70 52.49 20.20
N ALA A 7 -25.97 51.77 21.01
CA ALA A 7 -24.81 50.94 20.55
C ALA A 7 -25.33 49.66 19.94
N ALA A 8 -25.16 49.48 18.61
CA ALA A 8 -25.41 48.23 17.92
C ALA A 8 -24.14 47.34 18.01
N CYS A 9 -24.20 46.30 18.84
CA CYS A 9 -23.19 45.26 18.86
C CYS A 9 -23.44 44.30 17.68
N VAL A 10 -22.62 44.40 16.63
CA VAL A 10 -22.55 43.42 15.56
C VAL A 10 -21.67 42.28 16.04
N ALA A 11 -22.26 41.18 16.46
CA ALA A 11 -21.56 39.95 16.77
C ALA A 11 -21.17 39.26 15.46
N ALA A 12 -19.90 39.34 15.07
CA ALA A 12 -19.34 38.58 13.96
C ALA A 12 -19.20 37.10 14.37
N MET A 13 -20.13 36.24 13.96
CA MET A 13 -19.99 34.79 14.03
C MET A 13 -18.98 34.36 12.97
N LEU A 14 -17.73 34.10 13.38
CA LEU A 14 -16.75 33.38 12.61
C LEU A 14 -17.20 31.92 12.54
N ALA A 15 -17.83 31.52 11.44
CA ALA A 15 -18.08 30.16 11.12
C ALA A 15 -16.73 29.49 10.80
N PHE A 16 -16.19 28.73 11.76
CA PHE A 16 -15.11 27.79 11.50
C PHE A 16 -15.69 26.69 10.58
N ALA A 17 -15.54 26.85 9.26
CA ALA A 17 -15.69 25.77 8.31
C ALA A 17 -14.52 24.80 8.55
N GLY A 18 -14.69 23.87 9.49
CA GLY A 18 -13.81 22.72 9.63
C GLY A 18 -13.79 21.99 8.30
N SER A 19 -12.65 21.94 7.64
CA SER A 19 -12.45 21.12 6.45
C SER A 19 -12.75 19.68 6.85
N ALA A 20 -13.91 19.15 6.48
CA ALA A 20 -14.21 17.73 6.65
C ALA A 20 -13.20 16.97 5.78
N GLN A 21 -12.16 16.44 6.40
CA GLN A 21 -11.21 15.57 5.71
C GLN A 21 -11.93 14.26 5.40
N ALA A 22 -11.84 13.79 4.15
CA ALA A 22 -12.43 12.51 3.78
C ALA A 22 -11.82 11.40 4.64
N SER A 23 -12.67 10.48 5.11
CA SER A 23 -12.22 9.34 5.92
C SER A 23 -11.20 8.47 5.17
N ALA A 24 -10.40 7.69 5.88
CA ALA A 24 -9.43 6.79 5.26
C ALA A 24 -10.11 5.81 4.30
N LEU A 25 -11.29 5.32 4.65
CA LEU A 25 -12.08 4.41 3.80
C LEU A 25 -12.50 5.10 2.49
N GLU A 26 -13.01 6.33 2.56
CA GLU A 26 -13.42 7.10 1.38
C GLU A 26 -12.21 7.44 0.50
N GLN A 27 -11.11 7.85 1.11
CA GLN A 27 -9.85 8.10 0.38
C GLN A 27 -9.38 6.83 -0.33
N PHE A 28 -9.43 5.68 0.35
CA PHE A 28 -9.00 4.41 -0.20
C PHE A 28 -9.92 3.93 -1.34
N LYS A 29 -11.23 4.02 -1.19
CA LYS A 29 -12.20 3.70 -2.26
C LYS A 29 -11.97 4.57 -3.50
N THR A 30 -11.75 5.87 -3.30
CA THR A 30 -11.42 6.81 -4.37
C THR A 30 -10.08 6.47 -5.04
N PHE A 31 -9.07 6.10 -4.26
CA PHE A 31 -7.79 5.64 -4.77
C PHE A 31 -7.95 4.38 -5.64
N VAL A 32 -8.63 3.37 -5.15
CA VAL A 32 -8.81 2.10 -5.85
C VAL A 32 -9.59 2.29 -7.15
N SER A 33 -10.68 3.05 -7.13
CA SER A 33 -11.52 3.28 -8.32
C SER A 33 -10.86 4.17 -9.36
N GLY A 34 -10.09 5.19 -8.92
CA GLY A 34 -9.46 6.18 -9.79
C GLY A 34 -8.04 5.85 -10.25
N THR A 35 -7.41 4.80 -9.69
CA THR A 35 -6.01 4.44 -9.99
C THR A 35 -5.94 3.10 -10.71
N LYS A 36 -5.83 3.13 -12.03
CA LYS A 36 -5.66 1.92 -12.86
C LYS A 36 -4.23 1.40 -12.83
N SER A 37 -3.27 2.30 -12.72
CA SER A 37 -1.84 2.00 -12.59
C SER A 37 -1.16 3.02 -11.70
N ALA A 38 -0.02 2.65 -11.11
CA ALA A 38 0.85 3.61 -10.44
C ALA A 38 2.29 3.11 -10.42
N ARG A 39 3.20 4.03 -10.11
CA ARG A 39 4.61 3.73 -9.83
C ARG A 39 5.11 4.62 -8.71
N GLY A 40 6.17 4.17 -8.06
CA GLY A 40 6.81 4.94 -6.99
C GLY A 40 8.00 4.20 -6.39
N GLU A 41 8.45 4.71 -5.27
CA GLU A 41 9.54 4.14 -4.48
C GLU A 41 8.99 3.71 -3.12
N PHE A 42 9.67 2.77 -2.48
CA PHE A 42 9.35 2.36 -1.12
C PHE A 42 10.61 2.21 -0.27
N SER A 43 10.41 2.41 1.02
CA SER A 43 11.32 1.93 2.06
C SER A 43 10.55 1.01 3.00
N GLN A 44 11.16 -0.10 3.40
CA GLN A 44 10.56 -1.10 4.29
C GLN A 44 11.47 -1.39 5.47
N GLN A 45 10.91 -1.40 6.67
CA GLN A 45 11.60 -1.75 7.89
C GLN A 45 10.81 -2.81 8.65
N GLN A 46 11.48 -3.89 9.07
CA GLN A 46 10.87 -4.89 9.95
C GLN A 46 11.09 -4.52 11.41
N VAL A 47 10.00 -4.49 12.16
CA VAL A 47 10.00 -4.24 13.61
C VAL A 47 9.50 -5.49 14.30
N ARG A 48 10.35 -6.06 15.19
CA ARG A 48 9.96 -7.18 16.07
C ARG A 48 9.67 -6.65 17.46
N ALA A 49 8.52 -7.01 18.01
CA ALA A 49 8.12 -6.56 19.34
C ALA A 49 9.10 -7.02 20.46
N SER A 50 9.84 -8.13 20.25
CA SER A 50 10.64 -8.78 21.27
C SER A 50 12.15 -8.63 21.15
N ALA A 51 12.66 -8.05 20.06
CA ALA A 51 14.10 -7.95 19.83
C ALA A 51 14.50 -6.49 19.64
N GLY A 52 15.22 -5.91 20.58
CA GLY A 52 15.78 -4.56 20.47
C GLY A 52 16.77 -4.33 19.30
N LYS A 53 16.78 -5.21 18.30
CA LYS A 53 17.54 -5.08 17.05
C LYS A 53 16.60 -4.65 15.94
N VAL A 54 16.81 -3.45 15.43
CA VAL A 54 16.14 -2.92 14.25
C VAL A 54 16.77 -3.59 13.02
N ALA A 55 15.93 -4.23 12.18
CA ALA A 55 16.40 -4.80 10.92
C ALA A 55 16.88 -3.69 9.95
N PRO A 56 17.83 -3.99 9.05
CA PRO A 56 18.21 -3.06 7.98
C PRO A 56 16.98 -2.59 7.19
N VAL A 57 17.01 -1.33 6.77
CA VAL A 57 15.95 -0.78 5.90
C VAL A 57 16.18 -1.31 4.49
N SER A 58 15.15 -1.97 3.95
CA SER A 58 15.11 -2.31 2.53
C SER A 58 14.52 -1.16 1.73
N THR A 59 15.04 -0.92 0.54
CA THR A 59 14.52 0.11 -0.37
C THR A 59 14.34 -0.44 -1.78
N GLY A 60 13.45 0.17 -2.53
CA GLY A 60 13.21 -0.25 -3.90
C GLY A 60 12.15 0.57 -4.61
N THR A 61 11.68 0.03 -5.73
CA THR A 61 10.67 0.66 -6.58
C THR A 61 9.50 -0.28 -6.82
N PHE A 62 8.36 0.29 -7.13
CA PHE A 62 7.21 -0.47 -7.56
C PHE A 62 6.52 0.15 -8.77
N VAL A 63 5.94 -0.69 -9.60
CA VAL A 63 5.00 -0.33 -10.67
C VAL A 63 3.87 -1.32 -10.64
N PHE A 64 2.63 -0.88 -10.78
CA PHE A 64 1.51 -1.78 -10.93
C PHE A 64 0.51 -1.32 -11.99
N ALA A 65 -0.26 -2.26 -12.52
CA ALA A 65 -1.48 -2.02 -13.29
C ALA A 65 -2.54 -3.04 -12.87
N ARG A 66 -3.74 -2.54 -12.51
CA ARG A 66 -4.85 -3.39 -12.09
C ARG A 66 -5.56 -4.05 -13.28
N PRO A 67 -6.06 -5.26 -13.12
CA PRO A 67 -5.89 -6.13 -11.97
C PRO A 67 -4.61 -6.96 -12.03
N GLY A 68 -3.97 -7.18 -10.89
CA GLY A 68 -2.99 -8.26 -10.66
C GLY A 68 -1.64 -8.14 -11.37
N LYS A 69 -1.33 -7.05 -12.05
CA LYS A 69 -0.02 -6.85 -12.69
C LYS A 69 0.85 -5.94 -11.85
N PHE A 70 2.06 -6.37 -11.52
CA PHE A 70 2.99 -5.52 -10.80
C PHE A 70 4.45 -5.94 -11.04
N VAL A 71 5.34 -4.99 -10.79
CA VAL A 71 6.78 -5.16 -10.65
C VAL A 71 7.18 -4.50 -9.33
N TRP A 72 7.73 -5.28 -8.42
CA TRP A 72 8.21 -4.83 -7.11
C TRP A 72 9.67 -5.21 -7.00
N THR A 73 10.56 -4.23 -6.98
CA THR A 73 11.99 -4.45 -7.02
C THR A 73 12.64 -3.98 -5.73
N TYR A 74 13.20 -4.89 -4.95
CA TYR A 74 14.14 -4.56 -3.89
C TYR A 74 15.50 -4.24 -4.50
N GLN A 75 16.11 -3.15 -4.07
CA GLN A 75 17.43 -2.68 -4.53
C GLN A 75 18.48 -2.77 -3.44
N LYS A 76 18.09 -2.62 -2.16
CA LYS A 76 18.95 -2.71 -0.98
C LYS A 76 18.22 -3.42 0.15
N PRO A 77 18.94 -4.15 1.05
CA PRO A 77 20.37 -4.51 0.96
C PRO A 77 20.64 -5.61 -0.07
N TYR A 78 19.61 -6.36 -0.50
CA TYR A 78 19.68 -7.45 -1.47
C TYR A 78 18.76 -7.16 -2.66
N GLU A 79 19.22 -7.51 -3.86
CA GLU A 79 18.40 -7.33 -5.06
C GLU A 79 17.46 -8.50 -5.25
N GLN A 80 16.17 -8.21 -5.25
CA GLN A 80 15.11 -9.20 -5.52
C GLN A 80 14.01 -8.56 -6.36
N LEU A 81 13.50 -9.28 -7.34
CA LEU A 81 12.39 -8.85 -8.17
C LEU A 81 11.18 -9.76 -7.92
N LEU A 82 10.04 -9.15 -7.58
CA LEU A 82 8.74 -9.80 -7.61
C LEU A 82 7.95 -9.19 -8.75
N GLN A 83 7.56 -10.00 -9.72
CA GLN A 83 6.79 -9.54 -10.88
C GLN A 83 5.59 -10.42 -11.12
N ALA A 84 4.44 -9.81 -11.40
CA ALA A 84 3.23 -10.51 -11.78
C ALA A 84 2.71 -9.99 -13.11
N ASP A 85 2.27 -10.90 -13.98
CA ASP A 85 1.70 -10.60 -15.31
C ASP A 85 0.17 -10.61 -15.34
N GLY A 86 -0.46 -10.90 -14.21
CA GLY A 86 -1.90 -11.08 -14.02
C GLY A 86 -2.29 -12.52 -13.66
N ASP A 87 -1.53 -13.52 -14.07
CA ASP A 87 -1.79 -14.93 -13.83
C ASP A 87 -0.70 -15.60 -12.98
N THR A 88 0.55 -15.23 -13.20
CA THR A 88 1.72 -15.83 -12.58
C THR A 88 2.51 -14.78 -11.80
N LEU A 89 2.99 -15.16 -10.62
CA LEU A 89 3.97 -14.44 -9.83
C LEU A 89 5.35 -15.07 -10.06
N TYR A 90 6.29 -14.24 -10.48
CA TYR A 90 7.71 -14.57 -10.64
C TYR A 90 8.48 -13.89 -9.51
N ILE A 91 9.29 -14.66 -8.79
CA ILE A 91 10.19 -14.17 -7.76
C ILE A 91 11.61 -14.49 -8.24
N PHE A 92 12.36 -13.47 -8.61
CA PHE A 92 13.75 -13.61 -9.05
C PHE A 92 14.69 -13.13 -7.97
N ASP A 93 15.47 -14.05 -7.43
CA ASP A 93 16.57 -13.78 -6.53
C ASP A 93 17.85 -13.65 -7.37
N LYS A 94 18.40 -12.44 -7.44
CA LYS A 94 19.53 -12.15 -8.30
C LYS A 94 20.82 -12.79 -7.80
N ASP A 95 21.01 -12.84 -6.48
CA ASP A 95 22.22 -13.39 -5.88
C ASP A 95 22.30 -14.90 -6.05
N LEU A 96 21.16 -15.59 -6.06
CA LEU A 96 21.05 -17.02 -6.30
C LEU A 96 20.89 -17.35 -7.79
N ASN A 97 20.64 -16.37 -8.65
CA ASN A 97 20.26 -16.53 -10.06
C ASN A 97 19.09 -17.54 -10.21
N GLN A 98 18.08 -17.43 -9.34
CA GLN A 98 16.95 -18.35 -9.25
C GLN A 98 15.63 -17.64 -9.45
N VAL A 99 14.75 -18.23 -10.25
CA VAL A 99 13.35 -17.80 -10.46
C VAL A 99 12.42 -18.80 -9.82
N THR A 100 11.56 -18.36 -8.91
CA THR A 100 10.44 -19.16 -8.39
C THR A 100 9.15 -18.66 -9.04
N THR A 101 8.33 -19.57 -9.56
CA THR A 101 7.02 -19.24 -10.14
C THR A 101 5.89 -19.77 -9.27
N LYS A 102 4.81 -18.98 -9.13
CA LYS A 102 3.60 -19.35 -8.39
C LYS A 102 2.37 -18.85 -9.12
N LYS A 103 1.23 -19.53 -8.99
CA LYS A 103 -0.05 -19.00 -9.46
C LYS A 103 -0.42 -17.78 -8.64
N LEU A 104 -0.68 -16.66 -9.31
CA LEU A 104 -0.94 -15.36 -8.66
C LEU A 104 -2.17 -15.41 -7.75
N GLY A 105 -3.24 -16.10 -8.15
CA GLY A 105 -4.47 -16.21 -7.35
C GLY A 105 -4.25 -16.71 -5.93
N ASN A 106 -3.34 -17.67 -5.74
CA ASN A 106 -2.98 -18.20 -4.42
C ASN A 106 -1.97 -17.29 -3.68
N ALA A 107 -1.11 -16.60 -4.42
CA ALA A 107 -0.07 -15.74 -3.86
C ALA A 107 -0.59 -14.36 -3.46
N LEU A 108 -1.59 -13.80 -4.17
CA LEU A 108 -2.20 -12.51 -3.83
C LEU A 108 -2.96 -12.56 -2.51
N GLY A 109 -3.68 -13.66 -2.22
CA GLY A 109 -4.43 -13.79 -0.96
C GLY A 109 -3.56 -13.73 0.30
N SER A 110 -2.24 -13.89 0.14
CA SER A 110 -1.24 -13.87 1.21
C SER A 110 -0.18 -12.76 1.05
N SER A 111 -0.36 -11.80 0.16
CA SER A 111 0.61 -10.74 -0.12
C SER A 111 0.07 -9.36 0.22
N PRO A 112 0.87 -8.47 0.84
CA PRO A 112 0.56 -7.04 0.99
C PRO A 112 0.20 -6.35 -0.33
N ALA A 113 0.78 -6.84 -1.41
CA ALA A 113 0.51 -6.41 -2.76
C ALA A 113 -0.99 -6.56 -3.16
N ALA A 114 -1.71 -7.55 -2.57
CA ALA A 114 -3.12 -7.78 -2.87
C ALA A 114 -4.00 -6.55 -2.62
N ILE A 115 -3.73 -5.80 -1.57
CA ILE A 115 -4.50 -4.61 -1.24
C ILE A 115 -4.19 -3.46 -2.20
N LEU A 116 -2.93 -3.25 -2.55
CA LEU A 116 -2.54 -2.16 -3.45
C LEU A 116 -2.79 -2.48 -4.92
N PHE A 117 -2.61 -3.75 -5.33
CA PHE A 117 -2.55 -4.15 -6.74
C PHE A 117 -3.68 -5.10 -7.16
N GLY A 118 -4.45 -5.62 -6.21
CA GLY A 118 -5.53 -6.58 -6.45
C GLY A 118 -6.75 -6.00 -7.16
N SER A 119 -7.79 -6.81 -7.26
CA SER A 119 -9.09 -6.39 -7.78
C SER A 119 -9.79 -5.40 -6.83
N ASN A 120 -10.79 -4.69 -7.33
CA ASN A 120 -11.59 -3.73 -6.57
C ASN A 120 -12.47 -4.39 -5.46
N ASP A 121 -12.44 -5.72 -5.35
CA ASP A 121 -13.30 -6.51 -4.45
C ASP A 121 -12.68 -6.72 -3.05
N LEU A 122 -12.04 -5.68 -2.50
CA LEU A 122 -11.35 -5.78 -1.21
C LEU A 122 -12.27 -6.20 -0.07
N GLU A 123 -13.49 -5.70 -0.06
CA GLU A 123 -14.49 -6.03 0.95
C GLU A 123 -14.91 -7.51 0.92
N LYS A 124 -14.66 -8.25 -0.17
CA LYS A 124 -14.86 -9.70 -0.20
C LYS A 124 -13.85 -10.43 0.67
N ASN A 125 -12.60 -9.98 0.64
CA ASN A 125 -11.48 -10.68 1.27
C ASN A 125 -11.08 -10.09 2.63
N PHE A 126 -11.44 -8.82 2.90
CA PHE A 126 -11.04 -8.10 4.09
C PHE A 126 -12.24 -7.43 4.78
N THR A 127 -12.15 -7.35 6.10
CA THR A 127 -12.97 -6.44 6.90
C THR A 127 -12.21 -5.14 7.05
N LEU A 128 -12.81 -4.04 6.57
CA LEU A 128 -12.21 -2.70 6.60
C LEU A 128 -12.75 -1.91 7.78
N SER A 129 -11.90 -1.16 8.47
CA SER A 129 -12.28 -0.26 9.56
C SER A 129 -11.38 0.96 9.62
N GLU A 130 -11.96 2.10 9.99
CA GLU A 130 -11.21 3.33 10.26
C GLU A 130 -10.28 3.10 11.47
N ALA A 131 -9.03 3.57 11.37
CA ALA A 131 -8.04 3.45 12.44
C ALA A 131 -7.52 4.82 12.94
N GLY A 132 -8.26 5.89 12.61
CA GLY A 132 -7.98 7.26 13.03
C GLY A 132 -6.77 7.88 12.34
N THR A 133 -6.32 9.02 12.89
CA THR A 133 -5.21 9.81 12.34
C THR A 133 -3.94 9.53 13.13
N ARG A 134 -2.84 9.24 12.45
CA ARG A 134 -1.52 9.04 13.04
C ARG A 134 -0.45 9.56 12.08
N ASP A 135 0.52 10.32 12.60
CA ASP A 135 1.62 10.90 11.81
C ASP A 135 1.16 11.77 10.61
N GLY A 136 -0.02 12.41 10.74
CA GLY A 136 -0.62 13.22 9.67
C GLY A 136 -1.21 12.44 8.52
N LEU A 137 -1.43 11.13 8.69
CA LEU A 137 -2.10 10.22 7.76
C LEU A 137 -3.41 9.72 8.36
N GLU A 138 -4.43 9.58 7.53
CA GLU A 138 -5.66 8.87 7.86
C GLU A 138 -5.44 7.37 7.66
N TRP A 139 -5.70 6.57 8.69
CA TRP A 139 -5.38 5.15 8.67
C TRP A 139 -6.63 4.29 8.49
N LEU A 140 -6.51 3.31 7.60
CA LEU A 140 -7.49 2.26 7.32
C LEU A 140 -6.89 0.91 7.70
N ASP A 141 -7.57 0.17 8.56
CA ASP A 141 -7.22 -1.21 8.87
C ASP A 141 -7.99 -2.17 7.98
N ALA A 142 -7.30 -3.18 7.47
CA ALA A 142 -7.85 -4.27 6.69
C ALA A 142 -7.45 -5.60 7.35
N LYS A 143 -8.44 -6.34 7.86
CA LYS A 143 -8.24 -7.67 8.45
C LYS A 143 -8.72 -8.74 7.48
N PRO A 144 -7.87 -9.73 7.14
CA PRO A 144 -8.28 -10.84 6.29
C PRO A 144 -9.49 -11.58 6.90
N LYS A 145 -10.47 -11.92 6.06
CA LYS A 145 -11.61 -12.77 6.46
C LYS A 145 -11.22 -14.24 6.51
N ASN A 146 -10.29 -14.65 5.63
CA ASN A 146 -9.70 -15.99 5.67
C ASN A 146 -8.60 -16.02 6.73
N LYS A 147 -8.60 -17.07 7.57
CA LYS A 147 -7.60 -17.27 8.62
C LYS A 147 -6.31 -17.92 8.12
N ASP A 148 -6.34 -18.53 6.94
CA ASP A 148 -5.17 -19.18 6.33
C ASP A 148 -4.28 -18.18 5.58
N THR A 149 -4.06 -17.02 6.19
CA THR A 149 -3.19 -15.97 5.66
C THR A 149 -1.99 -15.76 6.56
N SER A 150 -0.86 -15.37 5.98
CA SER A 150 0.37 -15.05 6.73
C SER A 150 0.29 -13.72 7.50
N PHE A 151 -0.82 -12.95 7.35
CA PHE A 151 -1.00 -11.68 8.05
C PHE A 151 -2.23 -11.70 8.95
N GLU A 152 -2.12 -10.98 10.06
CA GLU A 152 -3.24 -10.67 10.93
C GLU A 152 -3.96 -9.38 10.53
N GLN A 153 -3.20 -8.39 10.07
CA GLN A 153 -3.70 -7.06 9.77
C GLN A 153 -2.79 -6.33 8.80
N ILE A 154 -3.40 -5.54 7.93
CA ILE A 154 -2.75 -4.56 7.08
C ILE A 154 -3.36 -3.21 7.41
N SER A 155 -2.52 -2.23 7.77
CA SER A 155 -2.94 -0.85 8.00
C SER A 155 -2.38 0.03 6.90
N ILE A 156 -3.22 0.87 6.29
CA ILE A 156 -2.84 1.76 5.17
C ILE A 156 -2.99 3.19 5.64
N GLY A 157 -1.92 3.95 5.61
CA GLY A 157 -1.91 5.38 5.88
C GLY A 157 -2.07 6.18 4.59
N LEU A 158 -3.16 6.96 4.51
CA LEU A 158 -3.52 7.75 3.34
C LEU A 158 -3.39 9.25 3.62
N LYS A 159 -3.02 9.99 2.59
CA LYS A 159 -3.02 11.44 2.59
C LYS A 159 -3.46 11.94 1.22
N ASN A 160 -4.46 12.81 1.20
CA ASN A 160 -5.00 13.38 -0.04
C ASN A 160 -5.36 12.30 -1.08
N GLY A 161 -5.91 11.17 -0.63
CA GLY A 161 -6.31 10.05 -1.49
C GLY A 161 -5.16 9.23 -2.06
N VAL A 162 -3.96 9.31 -1.47
CA VAL A 162 -2.79 8.53 -1.91
C VAL A 162 -2.24 7.75 -0.71
N PRO A 163 -1.91 6.44 -0.86
CA PRO A 163 -1.17 5.69 0.15
C PRO A 163 0.25 6.24 0.31
N GLU A 164 0.60 6.69 1.52
CA GLU A 164 1.96 7.12 1.87
C GLU A 164 2.66 6.14 2.81
N ALA A 165 1.89 5.30 3.52
CA ALA A 165 2.43 4.29 4.42
C ALA A 165 1.60 3.02 4.43
N MET A 166 2.23 1.91 4.84
CA MET A 166 1.55 0.63 5.08
C MET A 166 2.26 -0.12 6.20
N ASP A 167 1.50 -0.57 7.20
CA ASP A 167 1.98 -1.46 8.25
C ASP A 167 1.37 -2.85 8.01
N LEU A 168 2.23 -3.87 8.04
CA LEU A 168 1.85 -5.27 7.81
C LEU A 168 2.19 -6.07 9.06
N LYS A 169 1.19 -6.46 9.80
CA LYS A 169 1.34 -7.32 10.96
C LYS A 169 1.15 -8.78 10.57
N ASP A 170 2.18 -9.60 10.76
CA ASP A 170 2.11 -11.04 10.52
C ASP A 170 1.57 -11.81 11.74
N ALA A 171 1.27 -13.11 11.53
CA ALA A 171 0.79 -14.00 12.57
C ALA A 171 1.85 -14.31 13.67
N PHE A 172 3.12 -13.93 13.46
CA PHE A 172 4.22 -14.14 14.40
C PHE A 172 4.55 -12.88 15.23
N GLY A 173 3.74 -11.82 15.10
CA GLY A 173 3.91 -10.56 15.84
C GLY A 173 5.00 -9.65 15.26
N GLN A 174 5.50 -9.91 14.05
CA GLN A 174 6.37 -8.99 13.34
C GLN A 174 5.53 -7.95 12.59
N THR A 175 6.03 -6.74 12.50
CA THR A 175 5.40 -5.68 11.70
C THR A 175 6.40 -5.20 10.66
N SER A 176 6.03 -5.32 9.38
CA SER A 176 6.74 -4.66 8.29
C SER A 176 6.12 -3.28 8.05
N LYS A 177 6.90 -2.23 8.24
CA LYS A 177 6.50 -0.84 8.01
C LYS A 177 7.04 -0.37 6.68
N LEU A 178 6.14 0.03 5.77
CA LEU A 178 6.48 0.59 4.48
C LEU A 178 6.16 2.08 4.45
N LYS A 179 7.02 2.84 3.77
CA LYS A 179 6.74 4.22 3.36
C LYS A 179 6.84 4.29 1.86
N PHE A 180 5.90 5.00 1.24
CA PHE A 180 5.86 5.22 -0.20
C PHE A 180 6.24 6.66 -0.52
N THR A 181 7.08 6.83 -1.53
CA THR A 181 7.53 8.15 -2.01
C THR A 181 7.46 8.20 -3.54
N ASN A 182 7.49 9.40 -4.10
CA ASN A 182 7.46 9.61 -5.54
C ASN A 182 6.29 8.90 -6.25
N PHE A 183 5.13 8.82 -5.55
CA PHE A 183 3.96 8.10 -6.02
C PHE A 183 3.31 8.83 -7.21
N GLN A 184 3.30 8.19 -8.37
CA GLN A 184 2.67 8.70 -9.60
C GLN A 184 1.49 7.81 -9.98
N ARG A 185 0.30 8.39 -10.08
CA ARG A 185 -0.93 7.70 -10.49
C ARG A 185 -1.07 7.73 -12.00
N ASN A 186 -1.54 6.62 -12.55
CA ASN A 186 -1.87 6.44 -13.97
C ASN A 186 -0.75 6.86 -14.95
N PRO A 187 0.52 6.45 -14.72
CA PRO A 187 1.58 6.71 -15.67
C PRO A 187 1.32 5.96 -16.99
N THR A 188 1.84 6.48 -18.07
CA THR A 188 1.87 5.73 -19.33
C THR A 188 2.85 4.59 -19.22
N LEU A 189 2.40 3.36 -19.47
CA LEU A 189 3.19 2.13 -19.45
C LEU A 189 3.18 1.47 -20.82
N ALA A 190 4.29 0.87 -21.22
CA ALA A 190 4.36 0.08 -22.46
C ALA A 190 3.44 -1.15 -22.35
N ALA A 191 2.87 -1.61 -23.45
CA ALA A 191 1.92 -2.74 -23.47
C ALA A 191 2.53 -4.05 -22.91
N ASN A 192 3.83 -4.25 -23.09
CA ASN A 192 4.57 -5.42 -22.63
C ASN A 192 5.32 -5.20 -21.31
N PHE A 193 5.06 -4.11 -20.57
CA PHE A 193 5.82 -3.73 -19.38
C PHE A 193 5.86 -4.84 -18.32
N PHE A 194 4.78 -5.62 -18.19
CA PHE A 194 4.66 -6.68 -17.19
C PHE A 194 4.98 -8.08 -17.76
N LYS A 195 5.52 -8.18 -18.97
CA LYS A 195 6.00 -9.45 -19.51
C LYS A 195 7.31 -9.83 -18.82
N PHE A 196 7.31 -10.97 -18.09
CA PHE A 196 8.52 -11.49 -17.47
C PHE A 196 9.35 -12.26 -18.49
N GLU A 197 10.64 -12.03 -18.49
CA GLU A 197 11.60 -12.82 -19.28
C GLU A 197 12.61 -13.45 -18.30
N VAL A 198 12.70 -14.80 -18.37
CA VAL A 198 13.63 -15.54 -17.51
C VAL A 198 15.06 -15.11 -17.82
N PRO A 199 15.83 -14.65 -16.83
CA PRO A 199 17.23 -14.28 -17.04
C PRO A 199 18.06 -15.47 -17.54
N LYS A 200 19.03 -15.18 -18.39
CA LYS A 200 19.87 -16.23 -18.98
C LYS A 200 20.62 -17.00 -17.89
N GLY A 201 20.46 -18.34 -17.92
CA GLY A 201 21.10 -19.24 -16.97
C GLY A 201 20.50 -19.26 -15.58
N ALA A 202 19.33 -18.66 -15.37
CA ALA A 202 18.62 -18.76 -14.09
C ALA A 202 17.96 -20.13 -13.95
N ASP A 203 18.05 -20.70 -12.74
CA ASP A 203 17.32 -21.89 -12.36
C ASP A 203 15.85 -21.54 -12.14
N VAL A 204 14.92 -22.33 -12.68
CA VAL A 204 13.46 -22.10 -12.56
C VAL A 204 12.83 -23.19 -11.72
N SER A 205 12.17 -22.80 -10.63
CA SER A 205 11.39 -23.67 -9.73
C SER A 205 9.92 -23.29 -9.77
N ASN A 206 9.05 -24.27 -9.91
CA ASN A 206 7.58 -24.12 -9.90
C ASN A 206 7.02 -24.56 -8.53
N GLN A 207 6.17 -23.71 -7.92
CA GLN A 207 5.52 -23.98 -6.63
C GLN A 207 3.99 -23.83 -6.72
#